data_f46dbabc29e1ada0c9dd63cb2855cd09
#
_entry.id   f46dbabc29e1ada0c9dd63cb2855cd09
#
_cell.length_a   1.000
_cell.length_b   1.000
_cell.length_c   1.000
_cell.angle_alpha   90.00
_cell.angle_beta   90.00
_cell.angle_gamma   90.00
#
_symmetry.space_group_name_H-M   'P 1'
#
loop_
_entity.id
_entity.type
_entity.pdbx_description
1 polymer ?
#
loop_
_entity_poly.entity_id
_entity_poly.type
_entity_poly.pdbx_seq_one_letter_code
_entity_poly.pdbx_strand_id
1 'polypeptide(L)'
;MNVLVNTLTLKGLYDVSGVEVGQHFYWQIGNFQVHGQVLMTSWVVIAILLGSATIAVRNPQTIPNWSQNFFEYVLEFIRDVSKTQIGEEYGPWVPFIGTMFLFIFVSNWSGALFPWKVIQLPHGELAAPTNDINTTVALALLTSVAYFYAGLTKKGLGYFGKYIQPTPILLPINILEDFTKPLSLSFRLFGNILADELVVVVLVSLVPSVVPIPVMFLGLFTSGIQALIFATLAAAYIGESMEGHH
;
A
#
# COMPACT_ATOMS: atom_id res chain seq x y z
N MET A 1 -41.39 22.80 21.62
CA MET A 1 -40.66 21.63 22.18
C MET A 1 -40.34 20.58 21.13
N ASN A 2 -41.16 20.38 20.10
CA ASN A 2 -40.92 19.36 19.06
C ASN A 2 -39.89 19.73 17.95
N VAL A 3 -39.55 21.01 17.78
CA VAL A 3 -38.57 21.45 16.80
C VAL A 3 -37.12 21.24 17.29
N LEU A 4 -36.90 21.37 18.60
CA LEU A 4 -35.59 21.13 19.22
C LEU A 4 -35.18 19.65 19.25
N VAL A 5 -36.15 18.75 19.39
CA VAL A 5 -35.91 17.29 19.38
C VAL A 5 -35.52 16.82 17.96
N ASN A 6 -36.14 17.38 16.91
CA ASN A 6 -35.80 17.06 15.52
C ASN A 6 -34.43 17.60 15.12
N THR A 7 -34.00 18.75 15.62
CA THR A 7 -32.65 19.29 15.34
C THR A 7 -31.56 18.49 16.05
N LEU A 8 -31.83 17.93 17.23
CA LEU A 8 -30.88 17.08 17.95
C LEU A 8 -30.74 15.68 17.30
N THR A 9 -31.82 15.11 16.78
CA THR A 9 -31.76 13.83 16.04
C THR A 9 -31.14 13.97 14.67
N LEU A 10 -31.30 15.10 13.98
CA LEU A 10 -30.60 15.39 12.71
C LEU A 10 -29.15 15.73 12.94
N LYS A 11 -28.76 16.35 14.05
CA LYS A 11 -27.35 16.60 14.38
C LYS A 11 -26.58 15.31 14.67
N GLY A 12 -27.22 14.28 15.20
CA GLY A 12 -26.60 12.96 15.39
C GLY A 12 -26.42 12.14 14.10
N LEU A 13 -27.15 12.50 13.02
CA LEU A 13 -27.05 11.84 11.72
C LEU A 13 -26.06 12.52 10.75
N TYR A 14 -25.74 13.80 10.98
CA TYR A 14 -24.88 14.61 10.11
C TYR A 14 -23.92 15.46 10.93
N ASP A 15 -23.27 14.87 11.91
CA ASP A 15 -22.18 15.56 12.60
C ASP A 15 -20.95 15.58 11.70
N VAL A 16 -20.95 16.52 10.75
CA VAL A 16 -19.83 16.80 9.84
C VAL A 16 -18.66 17.46 10.59
N SER A 17 -18.82 17.81 11.85
CA SER A 17 -17.74 18.28 12.74
C SER A 17 -16.80 17.15 13.17
N GLY A 18 -17.14 15.90 12.88
CA GLY A 18 -16.36 14.70 13.18
C GLY A 18 -15.66 14.08 11.96
N VAL A 19 -15.27 14.85 10.94
CA VAL A 19 -14.14 14.43 10.09
C VAL A 19 -12.87 14.69 10.88
N GLU A 20 -12.78 14.14 12.07
CA GLU A 20 -11.53 13.80 12.69
C GLU A 20 -10.98 12.64 11.87
N VAL A 21 -10.10 12.97 10.92
CA VAL A 21 -9.21 12.02 10.28
C VAL A 21 -8.45 11.35 11.41
N GLY A 22 -8.99 10.19 11.86
CA GLY A 22 -8.29 9.31 12.79
C GLY A 22 -8.65 9.39 14.26
N GLN A 23 -9.85 8.97 14.66
CA GLN A 23 -9.96 8.31 15.97
C GLN A 23 -9.39 6.89 15.80
N HIS A 24 -8.08 6.74 16.00
CA HIS A 24 -7.39 5.48 15.88
C HIS A 24 -7.39 4.75 17.21
N PHE A 25 -7.70 3.46 17.17
CA PHE A 25 -7.59 2.60 18.34
C PHE A 25 -6.12 2.29 18.60
N TYR A 26 -5.58 2.81 19.70
CA TYR A 26 -4.20 2.59 20.11
C TYR A 26 -4.13 1.54 21.22
N TRP A 27 -3.25 0.56 21.03
CA TRP A 27 -2.81 -0.31 22.12
C TRP A 27 -1.57 0.28 22.76
N GLN A 28 -1.63 0.52 24.07
CA GLN A 28 -0.45 0.90 24.84
C GLN A 28 0.23 -0.38 25.36
N ILE A 29 1.43 -0.66 24.86
CA ILE A 29 2.31 -1.72 25.36
C ILE A 29 3.51 -1.03 26.01
N GLY A 30 3.40 -0.75 27.31
CA GLY A 30 4.40 0.04 28.03
C GLY A 30 4.47 1.49 27.54
N ASN A 31 5.62 1.92 27.03
CA ASN A 31 5.82 3.27 26.46
C ASN A 31 5.55 3.36 24.95
N PHE A 32 5.18 2.25 24.29
CA PHE A 32 4.91 2.24 22.87
C PHE A 32 3.40 2.27 22.61
N GLN A 33 2.98 3.19 21.75
CA GLN A 33 1.62 3.23 21.22
C GLN A 33 1.60 2.49 19.88
N VAL A 34 0.84 1.39 19.80
CA VAL A 34 0.66 0.60 18.59
C VAL A 34 -0.72 0.87 18.04
N HIS A 35 -0.82 1.17 16.75
CA HIS A 35 -2.08 1.30 16.04
C HIS A 35 -2.76 -0.07 15.92
N GLY A 36 -3.57 -0.44 16.91
CA GLY A 36 -4.24 -1.74 16.96
C GLY A 36 -5.18 -1.98 15.79
N GLN A 37 -5.83 -0.92 15.30
CA GLN A 37 -6.71 -0.94 14.15
C GLN A 37 -5.99 -1.40 12.88
N VAL A 38 -4.87 -0.76 12.57
CA VAL A 38 -4.05 -1.08 11.38
C VAL A 38 -3.49 -2.49 11.44
N LEU A 39 -3.10 -2.92 12.64
CA LEU A 39 -2.61 -4.28 12.85
C LEU A 39 -3.71 -5.33 12.57
N MET A 40 -4.91 -5.13 13.09
CA MET A 40 -6.04 -6.04 12.84
C MET A 40 -6.41 -6.12 11.36
N THR A 41 -6.55 -4.96 10.69
CA THR A 41 -6.89 -4.93 9.26
C THR A 41 -5.78 -5.53 8.39
N SER A 42 -4.51 -5.31 8.74
CA SER A 42 -3.38 -5.95 8.07
C SER A 42 -3.41 -7.48 8.22
N TRP A 43 -3.71 -8.00 9.40
CA TRP A 43 -3.87 -9.43 9.62
C TRP A 43 -5.02 -10.03 8.80
N VAL A 44 -6.14 -9.31 8.68
CA VAL A 44 -7.26 -9.74 7.82
C VAL A 44 -6.84 -9.83 6.36
N VAL A 45 -6.13 -8.81 5.86
CA VAL A 45 -5.60 -8.81 4.48
C VAL A 45 -4.63 -9.98 4.25
N ILE A 46 -3.71 -10.20 5.19
CA ILE A 46 -2.76 -11.33 5.12
C ILE A 46 -3.51 -12.67 5.13
N ALA A 47 -4.51 -12.82 5.99
CA ALA A 47 -5.32 -14.03 6.06
C ALA A 47 -6.09 -14.29 4.75
N ILE A 48 -6.64 -13.25 4.12
CA ILE A 48 -7.30 -13.34 2.81
C ILE A 48 -6.31 -13.79 1.73
N LEU A 49 -5.12 -13.18 1.68
CA LEU A 49 -4.08 -13.52 0.70
C LEU A 49 -3.59 -14.95 0.89
N LEU A 50 -3.23 -15.34 2.09
CA LEU A 50 -2.76 -16.71 2.38
C LEU A 50 -3.87 -17.74 2.16
N GLY A 51 -5.11 -17.42 2.57
CA GLY A 51 -6.25 -18.31 2.37
C GLY A 51 -6.54 -18.53 0.88
N SER A 52 -6.58 -17.47 0.09
CA SER A 52 -6.80 -17.55 -1.36
C SER A 52 -5.67 -18.30 -2.09
N ALA A 53 -4.41 -18.03 -1.73
CA ALA A 53 -3.26 -18.71 -2.29
C ALA A 53 -3.26 -20.22 -1.93
N THR A 54 -3.54 -20.56 -0.67
CA THR A 54 -3.61 -21.98 -0.25
C THR A 54 -4.73 -22.73 -0.95
N ILE A 55 -5.89 -22.11 -1.17
CA ILE A 55 -6.99 -22.72 -1.93
C ILE A 55 -6.58 -22.96 -3.38
N ALA A 56 -5.89 -22.00 -4.01
CA ALA A 56 -5.45 -22.10 -5.39
C ALA A 56 -4.42 -23.22 -5.62
N VAL A 57 -3.50 -23.41 -4.66
CA VAL A 57 -2.38 -24.36 -4.79
C VAL A 57 -2.69 -25.72 -4.19
N ARG A 58 -3.82 -25.91 -3.50
CA ARG A 58 -4.15 -27.15 -2.79
C ARG A 58 -4.14 -28.40 -3.66
N ASN A 59 -4.57 -28.29 -4.93
CA ASN A 59 -4.58 -29.39 -5.89
C ASN A 59 -4.09 -28.88 -7.25
N PRO A 60 -2.77 -28.73 -7.46
CA PRO A 60 -2.24 -28.23 -8.73
C PRO A 60 -2.52 -29.27 -9.84
N GLN A 61 -3.24 -28.84 -10.86
CA GLN A 61 -3.57 -29.67 -12.02
C GLN A 61 -2.73 -29.23 -13.22
N THR A 62 -2.40 -30.19 -14.09
CA THR A 62 -1.69 -29.93 -15.35
C THR A 62 -2.50 -29.00 -16.29
N ILE A 63 -3.84 -29.10 -16.23
CA ILE A 63 -4.75 -28.15 -16.86
C ILE A 63 -5.35 -27.31 -15.72
N PRO A 64 -4.95 -26.03 -15.57
CA PRO A 64 -5.29 -25.25 -14.40
C PRO A 64 -6.79 -24.99 -14.30
N ASN A 65 -7.33 -25.13 -13.09
CA ASN A 65 -8.67 -24.64 -12.76
C ASN A 65 -8.70 -23.12 -12.81
N TRP A 66 -9.87 -22.51 -12.86
CA TRP A 66 -10.03 -21.04 -12.96
C TRP A 66 -9.26 -20.29 -11.84
N SER A 67 -9.31 -20.75 -10.60
CA SER A 67 -8.59 -20.15 -9.48
C SER A 67 -7.07 -20.29 -9.62
N GLN A 68 -6.56 -21.45 -10.00
CA GLN A 68 -5.16 -21.69 -10.26
C GLN A 68 -4.66 -20.82 -11.41
N ASN A 69 -5.40 -20.76 -12.52
CA ASN A 69 -5.05 -19.96 -13.70
C ASN A 69 -4.95 -18.46 -13.36
N PHE A 70 -5.84 -17.95 -12.52
CA PHE A 70 -5.78 -16.57 -12.06
C PHE A 70 -4.48 -16.27 -11.30
N PHE A 71 -4.10 -17.11 -10.34
CA PHE A 71 -2.86 -16.91 -9.58
C PHE A 71 -1.60 -17.12 -10.42
N GLU A 72 -1.62 -18.06 -11.35
CA GLU A 72 -0.52 -18.26 -12.32
C GLU A 72 -0.35 -17.03 -13.20
N TYR A 73 -1.44 -16.46 -13.71
CA TYR A 73 -1.42 -15.22 -14.50
C TYR A 73 -0.87 -14.04 -13.72
N VAL A 74 -1.31 -13.88 -12.45
CA VAL A 74 -0.78 -12.82 -11.57
C VAL A 74 0.71 -13.01 -11.32
N LEU A 75 1.16 -14.24 -11.11
CA LEU A 75 2.58 -14.55 -10.90
C LEU A 75 3.41 -14.27 -12.16
N GLU A 76 2.91 -14.64 -13.33
CA GLU A 76 3.55 -14.37 -14.63
C GLU A 76 3.66 -12.85 -14.85
N PHE A 77 2.59 -12.12 -14.61
CA PHE A 77 2.58 -10.65 -14.68
C PHE A 77 3.64 -10.02 -13.76
N ILE A 78 3.75 -10.48 -12.50
CA ILE A 78 4.77 -9.98 -11.56
C ILE A 78 6.18 -10.33 -12.04
N ARG A 79 6.37 -11.51 -12.63
CA ARG A 79 7.66 -11.92 -13.23
C ARG A 79 8.05 -11.01 -14.37
N ASP A 80 7.12 -10.67 -15.26
CA ASP A 80 7.38 -9.80 -16.40
C ASP A 80 7.74 -8.37 -15.93
N VAL A 81 7.02 -7.83 -14.97
CA VAL A 81 7.36 -6.54 -14.34
C VAL A 81 8.76 -6.60 -13.72
N SER A 82 9.06 -7.64 -12.96
CA SER A 82 10.36 -7.80 -12.31
C SER A 82 11.49 -7.95 -13.33
N LYS A 83 11.29 -8.75 -14.38
CA LYS A 83 12.26 -8.95 -15.46
C LYS A 83 12.54 -7.67 -16.23
N THR A 84 11.51 -6.89 -16.52
CA THR A 84 11.63 -5.62 -17.25
C THR A 84 12.42 -4.58 -16.46
N GLN A 85 12.28 -4.55 -15.13
CA GLN A 85 12.91 -3.54 -14.29
C GLN A 85 14.28 -3.95 -13.72
N ILE A 86 14.47 -5.23 -13.43
CA ILE A 86 15.69 -5.74 -12.78
C ILE A 86 16.67 -6.37 -13.81
N GLY A 87 16.15 -6.83 -14.94
CA GLY A 87 16.97 -7.53 -15.96
C GLY A 87 17.15 -9.02 -15.62
N GLU A 88 18.32 -9.59 -15.96
CA GLU A 88 18.57 -11.04 -15.90
C GLU A 88 18.49 -11.64 -14.48
N GLU A 89 18.77 -10.86 -13.44
CA GLU A 89 18.80 -11.33 -12.04
C GLU A 89 17.49 -11.11 -11.29
N TYR A 90 16.37 -11.06 -11.97
CA TYR A 90 15.05 -10.78 -11.38
C TYR A 90 14.52 -11.91 -10.49
N GLY A 91 14.93 -13.16 -10.73
CA GLY A 91 14.36 -14.36 -10.13
C GLY A 91 14.20 -14.34 -8.60
N PRO A 92 15.27 -14.06 -7.84
CA PRO A 92 15.20 -13.99 -6.37
C PRO A 92 14.29 -12.88 -5.83
N TRP A 93 14.01 -11.84 -6.62
CA TRP A 93 13.24 -10.67 -6.21
C TRP A 93 11.74 -10.78 -6.50
N VAL A 94 11.34 -11.74 -7.36
CA VAL A 94 9.92 -11.96 -7.70
C VAL A 94 9.04 -12.17 -6.47
N PRO A 95 9.41 -13.00 -5.46
CA PRO A 95 8.59 -13.18 -4.28
C PRO A 95 8.41 -11.88 -3.48
N PHE A 96 9.47 -11.08 -3.35
CA PHE A 96 9.41 -9.80 -2.64
C PHE A 96 8.49 -8.81 -3.34
N ILE A 97 8.70 -8.58 -4.63
CA ILE A 97 7.90 -7.65 -5.44
C ILE A 97 6.44 -8.11 -5.49
N GLY A 98 6.22 -9.42 -5.65
CA GLY A 98 4.89 -10.01 -5.67
C GLY A 98 4.13 -9.86 -4.35
N THR A 99 4.78 -10.08 -3.23
CA THR A 99 4.14 -9.90 -1.92
C THR A 99 3.81 -8.44 -1.65
N MET A 100 4.70 -7.50 -2.03
CA MET A 100 4.44 -6.07 -1.94
C MET A 100 3.25 -5.65 -2.80
N PHE A 101 3.24 -6.07 -4.07
CA PHE A 101 2.15 -5.77 -5.00
C PHE A 101 0.80 -6.28 -4.47
N LEU A 102 0.73 -7.58 -4.12
CA LEU A 102 -0.50 -8.21 -3.66
C LEU A 102 -1.00 -7.62 -2.35
N PHE A 103 -0.09 -7.36 -1.41
CA PHE A 103 -0.47 -6.76 -0.13
C PHE A 103 -1.06 -5.36 -0.31
N ILE A 104 -0.40 -4.49 -1.09
CA ILE A 104 -0.87 -3.13 -1.35
C ILE A 104 -2.18 -3.17 -2.16
N PHE A 105 -2.26 -4.02 -3.17
CA PHE A 105 -3.45 -4.16 -4.02
C PHE A 105 -4.68 -4.58 -3.19
N VAL A 106 -4.57 -5.64 -2.40
CA VAL A 106 -5.67 -6.13 -1.57
C VAL A 106 -5.99 -5.16 -0.44
N SER A 107 -4.98 -4.52 0.16
CA SER A 107 -5.19 -3.48 1.19
C SER A 107 -5.98 -2.30 0.63
N ASN A 108 -5.60 -1.79 -0.54
CA ASN A 108 -6.29 -0.68 -1.19
C ASN A 108 -7.73 -1.05 -1.57
N TRP A 109 -7.90 -2.22 -2.17
CA TRP A 109 -9.23 -2.70 -2.55
C TRP A 109 -10.11 -3.02 -1.35
N SER A 110 -9.52 -3.50 -0.25
CA SER A 110 -10.26 -3.72 0.99
C SER A 110 -10.88 -2.44 1.54
N GLY A 111 -10.20 -1.30 1.38
CA GLY A 111 -10.73 0.00 1.79
C GLY A 111 -12.02 0.40 1.08
N ALA A 112 -12.14 0.05 -0.20
CA ALA A 112 -13.31 0.38 -1.01
C ALA A 112 -14.41 -0.69 -0.96
N LEU A 113 -14.04 -1.98 -0.87
CA LEU A 113 -14.99 -3.10 -0.96
C LEU A 113 -15.57 -3.51 0.38
N PHE A 114 -14.81 -3.41 1.46
CA PHE A 114 -15.31 -3.75 2.78
C PHE A 114 -15.91 -2.51 3.45
N PRO A 115 -17.13 -2.62 3.98
CA PRO A 115 -17.76 -1.53 4.73
C PRO A 115 -17.15 -1.42 6.13
N TRP A 116 -15.86 -1.10 6.22
CA TRP A 116 -15.15 -0.97 7.50
C TRP A 116 -15.86 -0.01 8.46
N LYS A 117 -16.49 1.06 7.94
CA LYS A 117 -17.24 2.06 8.70
C LYS A 117 -18.52 1.52 9.36
N VAL A 118 -19.01 0.34 8.94
CA VAL A 118 -20.16 -0.32 9.59
C VAL A 118 -19.74 -1.09 10.84
N ILE A 119 -18.46 -1.49 10.90
CA ILE A 119 -17.90 -2.18 12.06
C ILE A 119 -17.39 -1.12 13.05
N GLN A 120 -18.32 -0.60 13.86
CA GLN A 120 -17.99 0.36 14.92
C GLN A 120 -17.34 -0.38 16.08
N LEU A 121 -16.06 -0.08 16.33
CA LEU A 121 -15.37 -0.46 17.56
C LEU A 121 -15.67 0.59 18.64
N PRO A 122 -15.63 0.21 19.93
CA PRO A 122 -15.94 1.14 21.05
C PRO A 122 -15.07 2.41 21.08
N HIS A 123 -13.95 2.43 20.37
CA HIS A 123 -12.95 3.50 20.35
C HIS A 123 -12.37 3.82 18.96
N GLY A 124 -13.13 3.67 17.89
CA GLY A 124 -12.67 4.06 16.56
C GLY A 124 -13.29 3.26 15.41
N GLU A 125 -13.09 3.73 14.20
CA GLU A 125 -13.55 3.09 12.97
C GLU A 125 -12.40 2.26 12.36
N LEU A 126 -12.71 1.10 11.76
CA LEU A 126 -11.72 0.34 11.01
C LEU A 126 -11.48 1.00 9.66
N ALA A 127 -10.23 1.09 9.26
CA ALA A 127 -9.82 1.59 7.96
C ALA A 127 -8.85 0.61 7.27
N ALA A 128 -8.68 0.76 5.96
CA ALA A 128 -7.70 -0.03 5.23
C ALA A 128 -6.28 0.17 5.78
N PRO A 129 -5.42 -0.86 5.78
CA PRO A 129 -4.05 -0.75 6.31
C PRO A 129 -3.25 0.36 5.66
N THR A 130 -3.44 0.59 4.37
CA THR A 130 -2.73 1.59 3.56
C THR A 130 -3.26 3.03 3.75
N ASN A 131 -4.35 3.21 4.47
CA ASN A 131 -4.83 4.53 4.88
C ASN A 131 -4.06 5.12 6.07
N ASP A 132 -3.15 4.36 6.67
CA ASP A 132 -2.25 4.84 7.71
C ASP A 132 -0.87 5.15 7.13
N ILE A 133 -0.38 6.37 7.40
CA ILE A 133 0.94 6.82 6.95
C ILE A 133 2.06 5.94 7.49
N ASN A 134 1.92 5.41 8.71
CA ASN A 134 2.94 4.53 9.29
C ASN A 134 3.09 3.23 8.49
N THR A 135 1.99 2.67 7.99
CA THR A 135 2.03 1.49 7.14
C THR A 135 2.70 1.78 5.80
N THR A 136 2.36 2.91 5.17
CA THR A 136 2.96 3.29 3.88
C THR A 136 4.44 3.62 4.01
N VAL A 137 4.84 4.28 5.11
CA VAL A 137 6.26 4.53 5.45
C VAL A 137 6.98 3.20 5.70
N ALA A 138 6.38 2.27 6.45
CA ALA A 138 6.99 0.96 6.72
C ALA A 138 7.24 0.17 5.43
N LEU A 139 6.28 0.15 4.49
CA LEU A 139 6.43 -0.50 3.19
C LEU A 139 7.53 0.16 2.34
N ALA A 140 7.60 1.50 2.36
CA ALA A 140 8.62 2.25 1.66
C ALA A 140 10.02 2.04 2.26
N LEU A 141 10.15 1.99 3.58
CA LEU A 141 11.39 1.66 4.26
C LEU A 141 11.82 0.22 3.99
N LEU A 142 10.88 -0.73 3.97
CA LEU A 142 11.18 -2.12 3.62
C LEU A 142 11.72 -2.22 2.19
N THR A 143 11.18 -1.46 1.25
CA THR A 143 11.71 -1.35 -0.12
C THR A 143 13.12 -0.76 -0.10
N SER A 144 13.39 0.25 0.74
CA SER A 144 14.74 0.82 0.87
C SER A 144 15.75 -0.20 1.38
N VAL A 145 15.40 -0.94 2.42
CA VAL A 145 16.24 -2.03 2.94
C VAL A 145 16.52 -3.07 1.86
N ALA A 146 15.50 -3.41 1.06
CA ALA A 146 15.64 -4.38 -0.02
C ALA A 146 16.61 -3.92 -1.11
N TYR A 147 16.53 -2.68 -1.60
CA TYR A 147 17.46 -2.21 -2.62
C TYR A 147 18.87 -1.97 -2.08
N PHE A 148 19.05 -1.54 -0.84
CA PHE A 148 20.37 -1.50 -0.19
C PHE A 148 20.96 -2.91 -0.06
N TYR A 149 20.17 -3.88 0.36
CA TYR A 149 20.59 -5.27 0.45
C TYR A 149 20.99 -5.82 -0.93
N ALA A 150 20.20 -5.54 -1.98
CA ALA A 150 20.50 -5.93 -3.34
C ALA A 150 21.86 -5.34 -3.83
N GLY A 151 22.07 -4.05 -3.61
CA GLY A 151 23.30 -3.38 -3.98
C GLY A 151 24.53 -3.90 -3.23
N LEU A 152 24.39 -4.13 -1.92
CA LEU A 152 25.47 -4.65 -1.08
C LEU A 152 25.82 -6.11 -1.41
N THR A 153 24.84 -6.96 -1.68
CA THR A 153 25.11 -8.36 -2.04
C THR A 153 25.82 -8.49 -3.38
N LYS A 154 25.54 -7.60 -4.33
CA LYS A 154 26.14 -7.65 -5.68
C LYS A 154 27.49 -6.95 -5.76
N LYS A 155 27.61 -5.76 -5.18
CA LYS A 155 28.82 -4.90 -5.30
C LYS A 155 29.69 -4.89 -4.04
N GLY A 156 29.23 -5.48 -2.94
CA GLY A 156 29.91 -5.39 -1.65
C GLY A 156 30.12 -3.94 -1.20
N LEU A 157 31.27 -3.66 -0.61
CA LEU A 157 31.63 -2.29 -0.17
C LEU A 157 31.80 -1.30 -1.34
N GLY A 158 32.00 -1.79 -2.57
CA GLY A 158 32.04 -0.96 -3.78
C GLY A 158 30.72 -0.24 -4.08
N TYR A 159 29.61 -0.69 -3.49
CA TYR A 159 28.30 -0.03 -3.59
C TYR A 159 28.34 1.43 -3.13
N PHE A 160 29.10 1.73 -2.09
CA PHE A 160 29.25 3.10 -1.60
C PHE A 160 30.06 4.01 -2.52
N GLY A 161 30.79 3.42 -3.49
CA GLY A 161 31.48 4.17 -4.54
C GLY A 161 30.54 5.02 -5.40
N LYS A 162 29.28 4.60 -5.55
CA LYS A 162 28.26 5.36 -6.30
C LYS A 162 28.04 6.78 -5.75
N TYR A 163 28.21 6.99 -4.44
CA TYR A 163 27.99 8.28 -3.82
C TYR A 163 29.10 9.30 -4.15
N ILE A 164 30.30 8.81 -4.47
CA ILE A 164 31.49 9.65 -4.74
C ILE A 164 31.65 9.88 -6.24
N GLN A 165 31.11 9.00 -7.07
CA GLN A 165 31.21 9.08 -8.53
C GLN A 165 30.06 9.93 -9.11
N PRO A 166 30.30 10.71 -10.21
CA PRO A 166 31.58 10.97 -10.88
C PRO A 166 32.47 11.98 -10.14
N THR A 167 31.92 12.76 -9.23
CA THR A 167 32.67 13.77 -8.47
C THR A 167 32.22 13.79 -7.00
N PRO A 168 33.12 14.00 -6.03
CA PRO A 168 32.79 14.08 -4.60
C PRO A 168 31.78 15.19 -4.25
N ILE A 169 31.65 16.20 -5.10
CA ILE A 169 30.70 17.31 -4.95
C ILE A 169 29.23 16.84 -5.03
N LEU A 170 28.96 15.72 -5.73
CA LEU A 170 27.62 15.15 -5.87
C LEU A 170 27.20 14.27 -4.68
N LEU A 171 28.09 14.00 -3.74
CA LEU A 171 27.80 13.16 -2.57
C LEU A 171 26.54 13.61 -1.78
N PRO A 172 26.32 14.90 -1.46
CA PRO A 172 25.11 15.31 -0.76
C PRO A 172 23.84 15.05 -1.56
N ILE A 173 23.89 15.22 -2.88
CA ILE A 173 22.75 15.02 -3.78
C ILE A 173 22.41 13.53 -3.87
N ASN A 174 23.41 12.66 -4.04
CA ASN A 174 23.20 11.22 -4.12
C ASN A 174 22.65 10.63 -2.82
N ILE A 175 23.11 11.13 -1.67
CA ILE A 175 22.53 10.75 -0.37
C ILE A 175 21.09 11.22 -0.26
N LEU A 176 20.80 12.47 -0.66
CA LEU A 176 19.45 13.03 -0.61
C LEU A 176 18.50 12.23 -1.50
N GLU A 177 18.97 11.77 -2.65
CA GLU A 177 18.19 10.93 -3.58
C GLU A 177 17.74 9.63 -2.92
N ASP A 178 18.63 8.93 -2.23
CA ASP A 178 18.30 7.68 -1.54
C ASP A 178 17.30 7.89 -0.37
N PHE A 179 17.24 9.09 0.22
CA PHE A 179 16.19 9.47 1.18
C PHE A 179 14.87 9.82 0.51
N THR A 180 14.92 10.47 -0.65
CA THR A 180 13.71 10.89 -1.38
C THR A 180 12.97 9.73 -2.01
N LYS A 181 13.65 8.65 -2.38
CA LYS A 181 13.03 7.44 -2.97
C LYS A 181 11.93 6.86 -2.07
N PRO A 182 12.20 6.44 -0.81
CA PRO A 182 11.17 5.92 0.08
C PRO A 182 10.12 6.98 0.47
N LEU A 183 10.53 8.21 0.66
CA LEU A 183 9.62 9.31 0.98
C LEU A 183 8.59 9.50 -0.13
N SER A 184 9.03 9.53 -1.39
CA SER A 184 8.16 9.66 -2.56
C SER A 184 7.20 8.48 -2.70
N LEU A 185 7.68 7.24 -2.47
CA LEU A 185 6.83 6.03 -2.49
C LEU A 185 5.73 6.09 -1.42
N SER A 186 6.10 6.45 -0.19
CA SER A 186 5.18 6.53 0.93
C SER A 186 4.10 7.60 0.71
N PHE A 187 4.51 8.83 0.37
CA PHE A 187 3.56 9.91 0.14
C PHE A 187 2.66 9.68 -1.07
N ARG A 188 3.15 9.04 -2.11
CA ARG A 188 2.33 8.71 -3.28
C ARG A 188 1.25 7.70 -2.92
N LEU A 189 1.60 6.65 -2.17
CA LEU A 189 0.65 5.63 -1.76
C LEU A 189 -0.39 6.20 -0.80
N PHE A 190 0.05 6.85 0.26
CA PHE A 190 -0.82 7.46 1.27
C PHE A 190 -1.69 8.58 0.68
N GLY A 191 -1.07 9.50 -0.07
CA GLY A 191 -1.77 10.67 -0.62
C GLY A 191 -2.86 10.31 -1.62
N ASN A 192 -2.66 9.26 -2.42
CA ASN A 192 -3.66 8.79 -3.36
C ASN A 192 -4.90 8.25 -2.64
N ILE A 193 -4.69 7.40 -1.63
CA ILE A 193 -5.78 6.81 -0.84
C ILE A 193 -6.52 7.89 -0.05
N LEU A 194 -5.79 8.79 0.59
CA LEU A 194 -6.37 9.90 1.33
C LEU A 194 -7.20 10.82 0.42
N ALA A 195 -6.70 11.13 -0.78
CA ALA A 195 -7.42 11.94 -1.76
C ALA A 195 -8.73 11.27 -2.19
N ASP A 196 -8.69 9.98 -2.52
CA ASP A 196 -9.88 9.20 -2.91
C ASP A 196 -10.93 9.20 -1.79
N GLU A 197 -10.51 8.99 -0.54
CA GLU A 197 -11.41 8.98 0.61
C GLU A 197 -12.04 10.35 0.87
N LEU A 198 -11.25 11.43 0.83
CA LEU A 198 -11.73 12.79 1.03
C LEU A 198 -12.74 13.21 -0.06
N VAL A 199 -12.46 12.88 -1.32
CA VAL A 199 -13.36 13.19 -2.44
C VAL A 199 -14.70 12.47 -2.25
N VAL A 200 -14.68 11.20 -1.87
CA VAL A 200 -15.92 10.42 -1.62
C VAL A 200 -16.70 11.02 -0.46
N VAL A 201 -16.05 11.36 0.66
CA VAL A 201 -16.71 11.97 1.83
C VAL A 201 -17.37 13.30 1.47
N VAL A 202 -16.68 14.17 0.74
CA VAL A 202 -17.23 15.46 0.29
C VAL A 202 -18.41 15.25 -0.66
N LEU A 203 -18.32 14.33 -1.62
CA LEU A 203 -19.42 14.05 -2.55
C LEU A 203 -20.64 13.47 -1.85
N VAL A 204 -20.45 12.55 -0.91
CA VAL A 204 -21.56 12.00 -0.11
C VAL A 204 -22.24 13.09 0.72
N SER A 205 -21.51 14.08 1.22
CA SER A 205 -22.08 15.18 1.99
C SER A 205 -22.87 16.18 1.12
N LEU A 206 -22.48 16.34 -0.15
CA LEU A 206 -23.12 17.27 -1.08
C LEU A 206 -24.33 16.63 -1.82
N VAL A 207 -24.14 15.43 -2.35
CA VAL A 207 -25.14 14.72 -3.16
C VAL A 207 -25.12 13.22 -2.81
N PRO A 208 -25.87 12.80 -1.78
CA PRO A 208 -25.71 11.47 -1.18
C PRO A 208 -26.20 10.28 -2.04
N SER A 209 -26.85 10.49 -3.19
CA SER A 209 -27.55 9.40 -3.86
C SER A 209 -26.70 8.60 -4.86
N VAL A 210 -26.38 9.15 -6.02
CA VAL A 210 -25.82 8.39 -7.16
C VAL A 210 -24.40 8.86 -7.54
N VAL A 211 -24.10 10.13 -7.31
CA VAL A 211 -22.85 10.78 -7.73
C VAL A 211 -21.59 10.16 -7.11
N PRO A 212 -21.57 9.70 -5.84
CA PRO A 212 -20.38 9.07 -5.25
C PRO A 212 -20.00 7.73 -5.90
N ILE A 213 -20.95 6.96 -6.44
CA ILE A 213 -20.70 5.61 -6.95
C ILE A 213 -19.69 5.56 -8.10
N PRO A 214 -19.80 6.37 -9.16
CA PRO A 214 -18.79 6.42 -10.22
C PRO A 214 -17.41 6.83 -9.72
N VAL A 215 -17.36 7.73 -8.74
CA VAL A 215 -16.09 8.20 -8.17
C VAL A 215 -15.43 7.13 -7.29
N MET A 216 -16.22 6.38 -6.50
CA MET A 216 -15.71 5.22 -5.76
C MET A 216 -15.16 4.14 -6.70
N PHE A 217 -15.82 3.91 -7.86
CA PHE A 217 -15.32 2.99 -8.86
C PHE A 217 -14.01 3.48 -9.49
N LEU A 218 -13.91 4.77 -9.78
CA LEU A 218 -12.67 5.39 -10.27
C LEU A 218 -11.55 5.27 -9.24
N GLY A 219 -11.84 5.53 -7.96
CA GLY A 219 -10.88 5.37 -6.85
C GLY A 219 -10.37 3.93 -6.72
N LEU A 220 -11.25 2.94 -6.90
CA LEU A 220 -10.87 1.54 -6.91
C LEU A 220 -9.89 1.22 -8.06
N PHE A 221 -10.11 1.80 -9.22
CA PHE A 221 -9.23 1.62 -10.37
C PHE A 221 -7.87 2.32 -10.15
N THR A 222 -7.87 3.57 -9.70
CA THR A 222 -6.63 4.33 -9.41
C THR A 222 -5.80 3.69 -8.32
N SER A 223 -6.44 3.15 -7.29
CA SER A 223 -5.75 2.45 -6.20
C SER A 223 -5.12 1.13 -6.65
N GLY A 224 -5.73 0.43 -7.61
CA GLY A 224 -5.12 -0.74 -8.27
C GLY A 224 -3.88 -0.38 -9.07
N ILE A 225 -3.95 0.68 -9.88
CA ILE A 225 -2.80 1.23 -10.61
C ILE A 225 -1.70 1.66 -9.63
N GLN A 226 -2.06 2.25 -8.51
CA GLN A 226 -1.08 2.68 -7.51
C GLN A 226 -0.28 1.53 -6.91
N ALA A 227 -0.92 0.38 -6.66
CA ALA A 227 -0.22 -0.83 -6.23
C ALA A 227 0.80 -1.30 -7.28
N LEU A 228 0.42 -1.24 -8.56
CA LEU A 228 1.33 -1.57 -9.67
C LEU A 228 2.51 -0.59 -9.75
N ILE A 229 2.25 0.72 -9.66
CA ILE A 229 3.30 1.75 -9.70
C ILE A 229 4.28 1.55 -8.54
N PHE A 230 3.79 1.25 -7.34
CA PHE A 230 4.65 0.99 -6.19
C PHE A 230 5.56 -0.22 -6.43
N ALA A 231 5.01 -1.34 -6.89
CA ALA A 231 5.77 -2.55 -7.18
C ALA A 231 6.80 -2.36 -8.31
N THR A 232 6.42 -1.65 -9.37
CA THR A 232 7.31 -1.33 -10.50
C THR A 232 8.47 -0.44 -10.06
N LEU A 233 8.21 0.59 -9.25
CA LEU A 233 9.27 1.46 -8.73
C LEU A 233 10.16 0.74 -7.72
N ALA A 234 9.60 -0.13 -6.87
CA ALA A 234 10.40 -0.98 -5.98
C ALA A 234 11.35 -1.87 -6.79
N ALA A 235 10.86 -2.51 -7.86
CA ALA A 235 11.67 -3.31 -8.77
C ALA A 235 12.74 -2.46 -9.48
N ALA A 236 12.38 -1.25 -9.95
CA ALA A 236 13.32 -0.35 -10.62
C ALA A 236 14.46 0.09 -9.68
N TYR A 237 14.17 0.42 -8.42
CA TYR A 237 15.20 0.80 -7.44
C TYR A 237 16.14 -0.37 -7.11
N ILE A 238 15.61 -1.60 -7.04
CA ILE A 238 16.42 -2.80 -6.87
C ILE A 238 17.31 -3.01 -8.10
N GLY A 239 16.75 -2.90 -9.31
CA GLY A 239 17.51 -3.00 -10.57
C GLY A 239 18.64 -1.97 -10.64
N GLU A 240 18.32 -0.69 -10.40
CA GLU A 240 19.30 0.40 -10.36
C GLU A 240 20.46 0.15 -9.37
N SER A 241 20.12 -0.40 -8.19
CA SER A 241 21.14 -0.70 -7.18
C SER A 241 22.11 -1.82 -7.59
N MET A 242 21.62 -2.74 -8.44
CA MET A 242 22.39 -3.87 -8.95
C MET A 242 23.16 -3.53 -10.24
N GLU A 243 22.66 -2.60 -11.06
CA GLU A 243 23.36 -2.15 -12.26
C GLU A 243 24.67 -1.45 -11.91
N GLY A 244 25.78 -1.89 -12.55
CA GLY A 244 27.05 -1.18 -12.50
C GLY A 244 26.97 0.04 -13.41
N HIS A 245 27.36 1.20 -12.94
CA HIS A 245 27.71 2.29 -13.83
C HIS A 245 28.91 1.85 -14.68
N HIS A 246 28.66 1.56 -15.97
CA HIS A 246 29.69 1.45 -16.98
C HIS A 246 30.21 2.84 -17.39
#